data_2c48bb22baad6a563ae398c783514a44
#
_entry.id   2c48bb22baad6a563ae398c783514a44
#
_cell.length_a   1.000
_cell.length_b   1.000
_cell.length_c   1.000
_cell.angle_alpha   90.00
_cell.angle_beta   90.00
_cell.angle_gamma   90.00
#
_symmetry.space_group_name_H-M   'P 1'
#
loop_
_entity.id
_entity.type
_entity.pdbx_description
1 polymer ?
#
loop_
_entity_poly.entity_id
_entity_poly.type
_entity_poly.pdbx_seq_one_letter_code
_entity_poly.pdbx_strand_id
1 'polypeptide(L)'
;DTLKIYSPKNSYANRLIDVDSKIKTKHNKHELPKADRELATYTSDLLNEIKTAGKNLSTKNLQIYRRNNVDLNCKRHMGIFEEKKIIPKFCFGCYKVQVDVTTVLDLIRLASLFYVSEFESNLTRKCLVEVRPNIPGSYKGLIYCRGIDQARIVKKQLDVQVKNIDKNLIAKIKKGCSEFPLAFPEYGKVAESEEETMQFPQEWQALEAEFDDKNLIMPKTHLISSLKEFCLSDYLIIQKWIDYAKGIGDPTSKLFCDLPVKYNEILEVATARVKKQF
;
A
#
# COMPACT_ATOMS: atom_id res chain seq x y z
N ASP A 1 0.62 21.37 11.48
CA ASP A 1 0.31 22.77 11.77
C ASP A 1 -1.11 22.97 12.30
N THR A 2 -2.11 22.21 11.83
CA THR A 2 -3.50 22.32 12.31
C THR A 2 -3.65 21.99 13.80
N LEU A 3 -2.88 21.02 14.31
CA LEU A 3 -2.86 20.69 15.74
C LEU A 3 -2.29 21.81 16.63
N LYS A 4 -1.34 22.58 16.13
CA LYS A 4 -0.78 23.74 16.84
C LYS A 4 -1.79 24.88 17.00
N ILE A 5 -2.67 25.06 16.01
CA ILE A 5 -3.68 26.14 16.02
C ILE A 5 -4.78 25.87 17.05
N TYR A 6 -5.18 24.61 17.23
CA TYR A 6 -6.35 24.26 18.03
C TYR A 6 -6.08 23.89 19.49
N SER A 7 -4.84 23.68 19.92
CA SER A 7 -4.60 23.25 21.30
C SER A 7 -3.21 23.58 21.84
N PRO A 8 -2.84 24.87 21.95
CA PRO A 8 -1.52 25.28 22.46
C PRO A 8 -1.26 24.92 23.94
N LYS A 9 -2.30 24.57 24.69
CA LYS A 9 -2.20 24.18 26.11
C LYS A 9 -2.46 22.68 26.38
N ASN A 10 -2.75 21.88 25.37
CA ASN A 10 -3.07 20.46 25.54
C ASN A 10 -1.79 19.61 25.55
N SER A 11 -1.39 19.16 26.73
CA SER A 11 -0.21 18.30 26.93
C SER A 11 -0.25 16.99 26.09
N TYR A 12 -1.45 16.48 25.77
CA TYR A 12 -1.66 15.31 24.95
C TYR A 12 -1.32 15.59 23.47
N ALA A 13 -1.84 16.67 22.89
CA ALA A 13 -1.56 17.06 21.52
C ALA A 13 -0.06 17.36 21.33
N ASN A 14 0.57 18.02 22.28
CA ASN A 14 2.01 18.31 22.24
C ASN A 14 2.85 17.02 22.23
N ARG A 15 2.51 16.04 23.07
CA ARG A 15 3.20 14.72 23.06
C ARG A 15 3.08 14.01 21.71
N LEU A 16 1.91 14.05 21.04
CA LEU A 16 1.74 13.47 19.73
C LEU A 16 2.56 14.20 18.66
N ILE A 17 2.61 15.52 18.71
CA ILE A 17 3.44 16.35 17.83
C ILE A 17 4.92 16.01 18.02
N ASP A 18 5.37 15.85 19.25
CA ASP A 18 6.76 15.49 19.56
C ASP A 18 7.13 14.12 19.01
N VAL A 19 6.25 13.11 19.17
CA VAL A 19 6.47 11.78 18.61
C VAL A 19 6.49 11.80 17.08
N ASP A 20 5.54 12.51 16.44
CA ASP A 20 5.50 12.64 14.99
C ASP A 20 6.76 13.35 14.46
N SER A 21 7.23 14.38 15.16
CA SER A 21 8.48 15.09 14.83
C SER A 21 9.71 14.18 14.97
N LYS A 22 9.78 13.35 16.00
CA LYS A 22 10.86 12.36 16.16
C LYS A 22 10.86 11.33 15.04
N ILE A 23 9.69 10.82 14.66
CA ILE A 23 9.54 9.90 13.53
C ILE A 23 10.10 10.54 12.27
N LYS A 24 9.64 11.74 11.92
CA LYS A 24 10.09 12.50 10.76
C LYS A 24 11.59 12.75 10.76
N THR A 25 12.14 13.16 11.89
CA THR A 25 13.58 13.43 12.02
C THR A 25 14.43 12.16 11.84
N LYS A 26 14.01 11.06 12.44
CA LYS A 26 14.72 9.77 12.34
C LYS A 26 14.69 9.21 10.92
N HIS A 27 13.55 9.30 10.23
CA HIS A 27 13.42 8.84 8.84
C HIS A 27 14.07 9.75 7.81
N ASN A 28 14.14 11.05 8.04
CA ASN A 28 14.79 11.99 7.11
C ASN A 28 16.31 11.75 6.98
N LYS A 29 16.91 10.99 7.89
CA LYS A 29 18.30 10.53 7.76
C LYS A 29 18.46 9.29 6.87
N HIS A 30 17.37 8.82 6.25
CA HIS A 30 17.29 7.85 5.15
C HIS A 30 17.86 6.44 5.37
N GLU A 31 18.18 6.04 6.60
CA GLU A 31 18.71 4.71 6.83
C GLU A 31 17.93 3.98 7.93
N LEU A 32 17.01 3.11 7.49
CA LEU A 32 16.52 2.06 8.38
C LEU A 32 17.68 1.10 8.73
N PRO A 33 17.72 0.56 9.95
CA PRO A 33 18.68 -0.48 10.30
C PRO A 33 18.64 -1.65 9.32
N LYS A 34 19.84 -2.10 8.88
CA LYS A 34 19.96 -3.21 7.93
C LYS A 34 19.71 -4.55 8.59
N ALA A 35 20.19 -4.73 9.83
CA ALA A 35 20.00 -5.96 10.58
C ALA A 35 18.54 -6.10 11.06
N ASP A 36 17.97 -7.30 10.93
CA ASP A 36 16.58 -7.58 11.27
C ASP A 36 16.24 -7.23 12.73
N ARG A 37 17.12 -7.62 13.66
CA ARG A 37 16.92 -7.35 15.08
C ARG A 37 16.92 -5.84 15.38
N GLU A 38 17.85 -5.12 14.79
CA GLU A 38 17.94 -3.65 14.97
C GLU A 38 16.71 -2.93 14.41
N LEU A 39 16.24 -3.35 13.24
CA LEU A 39 15.01 -2.80 12.64
C LEU A 39 13.79 -3.11 13.50
N ALA A 40 13.69 -4.33 14.03
CA ALA A 40 12.59 -4.70 14.90
C ALA A 40 12.61 -3.91 16.20
N THR A 41 13.78 -3.77 16.86
CA THR A 41 13.95 -2.94 18.06
C THR A 41 13.58 -1.49 17.79
N TYR A 42 14.15 -0.89 16.74
CA TYR A 42 13.84 0.48 16.34
C TYR A 42 12.34 0.72 16.12
N THR A 43 11.67 -0.21 15.43
CA THR A 43 10.23 -0.14 15.19
C THR A 43 9.44 -0.29 16.49
N SER A 44 9.83 -1.20 17.37
CA SER A 44 9.20 -1.45 18.66
C SER A 44 9.30 -0.23 19.58
N ASP A 45 10.47 0.40 19.65
CA ASP A 45 10.68 1.62 20.44
C ASP A 45 9.76 2.75 20.02
N LEU A 46 9.63 2.99 18.71
CA LEU A 46 8.72 4.01 18.19
C LEU A 46 7.25 3.69 18.49
N LEU A 47 6.85 2.43 18.35
CA LEU A 47 5.48 2.00 18.67
C LEU A 47 5.17 2.14 20.16
N ASN A 48 6.14 1.87 21.04
CA ASN A 48 6.01 2.09 22.48
C ASN A 48 5.95 3.58 22.84
N GLU A 49 6.75 4.44 22.19
CA GLU A 49 6.64 5.89 22.34
C GLU A 49 5.23 6.39 21.93
N ILE A 50 4.70 5.91 20.80
CA ILE A 50 3.34 6.26 20.34
C ILE A 50 2.29 5.81 21.35
N LYS A 51 2.40 4.58 21.88
CA LYS A 51 1.49 4.04 22.90
C LYS A 51 1.52 4.87 24.18
N THR A 52 2.69 5.32 24.61
CA THR A 52 2.87 6.16 25.80
C THR A 52 2.27 7.55 25.59
N ALA A 53 2.44 8.12 24.38
CA ALA A 53 1.88 9.43 24.06
C ALA A 53 0.36 9.40 23.89
N GLY A 54 -0.21 8.28 23.40
CA GLY A 54 -1.64 8.19 23.12
C GLY A 54 -2.18 6.75 23.16
N LYS A 55 -2.70 6.33 24.33
CA LYS A 55 -3.15 4.93 24.54
C LYS A 55 -4.22 4.44 23.55
N ASN A 56 -5.12 5.31 23.11
CA ASN A 56 -6.29 4.95 22.29
C ASN A 56 -6.14 5.27 20.80
N LEU A 57 -4.92 5.61 20.34
CA LEU A 57 -4.70 5.86 18.93
C LEU A 57 -4.91 4.59 18.13
N SER A 58 -5.71 4.68 17.08
CA SER A 58 -5.98 3.57 16.17
C SER A 58 -6.13 4.07 14.73
N THR A 59 -6.07 3.14 13.78
CA THR A 59 -6.34 3.40 12.38
C THR A 59 -7.19 2.30 11.78
N LYS A 60 -8.06 2.65 10.83
CA LYS A 60 -8.80 1.67 10.00
C LYS A 60 -7.97 1.22 8.79
N ASN A 61 -6.90 1.94 8.45
CA ASN A 61 -6.08 1.64 7.28
C ASN A 61 -5.20 0.41 7.50
N LEU A 62 -5.01 -0.37 6.42
CA LEU A 62 -4.11 -1.51 6.34
C LEU A 62 -2.96 -1.29 5.35
N GLN A 63 -2.92 -0.13 4.70
CA GLN A 63 -1.94 0.18 3.67
C GLN A 63 -1.32 1.54 3.91
N ILE A 64 -0.01 1.60 3.80
CA ILE A 64 0.72 2.86 3.66
C ILE A 64 0.60 3.27 2.20
N TYR A 65 -0.05 4.39 1.97
CA TYR A 65 -0.40 4.87 0.65
C TYR A 65 0.26 6.22 0.37
N ARG A 66 0.96 6.31 -0.75
CA ARG A 66 1.56 7.54 -1.26
C ARG A 66 1.00 7.81 -2.65
N ARG A 67 0.52 9.01 -2.87
CA ARG A 67 -0.08 9.40 -4.15
C ARG A 67 0.48 10.72 -4.65
N ASN A 68 0.52 10.84 -5.96
CA ASN A 68 0.71 12.11 -6.63
C ASN A 68 -0.58 12.96 -6.61
N ASN A 69 -0.61 14.04 -7.35
CA ASN A 69 -1.77 14.93 -7.47
C ASN A 69 -2.85 14.43 -8.44
N VAL A 70 -2.71 13.24 -8.99
CA VAL A 70 -3.66 12.66 -9.96
C VAL A 70 -4.59 11.68 -9.26
N ASP A 71 -5.89 11.89 -9.36
CA ASP A 71 -6.90 10.91 -8.95
C ASP A 71 -7.06 9.84 -10.04
N LEU A 72 -6.74 8.59 -9.67
CA LEU A 72 -6.97 7.45 -10.55
C LEU A 72 -8.46 7.09 -10.67
N ASN A 73 -9.34 7.77 -9.92
CA ASN A 73 -10.78 7.56 -9.90
C ASN A 73 -11.22 6.10 -9.67
N CYS A 74 -10.42 5.36 -8.89
CA CYS A 74 -10.66 3.93 -8.66
C CYS A 74 -12.02 3.64 -8.02
N LYS A 75 -12.61 4.59 -7.26
CA LYS A 75 -13.94 4.44 -6.68
C LYS A 75 -15.01 4.31 -7.78
N ARG A 76 -14.96 5.19 -8.80
CA ARG A 76 -15.84 5.10 -9.97
C ARG A 76 -15.63 3.77 -10.70
N HIS A 77 -14.37 3.41 -10.95
CA HIS A 77 -14.05 2.20 -11.70
C HIS A 77 -14.56 0.93 -11.02
N MET A 78 -14.42 0.83 -9.71
CA MET A 78 -14.98 -0.29 -8.95
C MET A 78 -16.50 -0.28 -8.93
N GLY A 79 -17.14 0.89 -8.80
CA GLY A 79 -18.60 1.01 -8.87
C GLY A 79 -19.17 0.53 -10.20
N ILE A 80 -18.55 0.90 -11.32
CA ILE A 80 -18.93 0.40 -12.66
C ILE A 80 -18.80 -1.12 -12.73
N PHE A 81 -17.66 -1.67 -12.26
CA PHE A 81 -17.44 -3.11 -12.25
C PHE A 81 -18.47 -3.85 -11.39
N GLU A 82 -18.80 -3.32 -10.22
CA GLU A 82 -19.76 -3.93 -9.31
C GLU A 82 -21.21 -3.87 -9.84
N GLU A 83 -21.60 -2.75 -10.46
CA GLU A 83 -22.98 -2.54 -10.97
C GLU A 83 -23.16 -3.12 -12.38
N LYS A 84 -22.28 -2.78 -13.31
CA LYS A 84 -22.44 -3.10 -14.74
C LYS A 84 -21.73 -4.39 -15.16
N LYS A 85 -20.87 -4.96 -14.28
CA LYS A 85 -20.08 -6.15 -14.57
C LYS A 85 -19.18 -6.01 -15.81
N ILE A 86 -18.63 -4.83 -16.02
CA ILE A 86 -17.68 -4.51 -17.10
C ILE A 86 -16.40 -3.89 -16.51
N ILE A 87 -15.32 -3.93 -17.29
CA ILE A 87 -14.07 -3.24 -16.93
C ILE A 87 -14.05 -1.86 -17.59
N PRO A 88 -13.93 -0.76 -16.83
CA PRO A 88 -13.87 0.59 -17.40
C PRO A 88 -12.70 0.77 -18.36
N LYS A 89 -12.94 1.56 -19.43
CA LYS A 89 -11.95 1.82 -20.49
C LYS A 89 -10.59 2.27 -19.94
N PHE A 90 -10.58 3.18 -18.98
CA PHE A 90 -9.36 3.67 -18.34
C PHE A 90 -8.51 2.54 -17.76
N CYS A 91 -9.13 1.48 -17.24
CA CYS A 91 -8.43 0.39 -16.58
C CYS A 91 -7.63 -0.49 -17.54
N PHE A 92 -7.96 -0.51 -18.84
CA PHE A 92 -7.18 -1.23 -19.85
C PHE A 92 -5.75 -0.69 -19.98
N GLY A 93 -5.56 0.63 -19.81
CA GLY A 93 -4.25 1.28 -19.75
C GLY A 93 -3.63 1.35 -18.36
N CYS A 94 -4.30 0.83 -17.32
CA CYS A 94 -3.79 0.87 -15.96
C CYS A 94 -2.97 -0.38 -15.65
N TYR A 95 -1.69 -0.19 -15.32
CA TYR A 95 -0.76 -1.24 -14.89
C TYR A 95 -0.25 -0.97 -13.49
N LYS A 96 0.28 -1.99 -12.86
CA LYS A 96 1.04 -1.87 -11.61
C LYS A 96 2.32 -2.67 -11.68
N VAL A 97 3.36 -2.13 -11.12
CA VAL A 97 4.59 -2.85 -10.82
C VAL A 97 4.48 -3.34 -9.38
N GLN A 98 4.52 -4.66 -9.21
CA GLN A 98 4.31 -5.33 -7.92
C GLN A 98 5.61 -5.98 -7.45
N VAL A 99 5.92 -5.77 -6.17
CA VAL A 99 6.95 -6.53 -5.43
C VAL A 99 6.25 -7.33 -4.34
N ASP A 100 6.47 -8.64 -4.34
CA ASP A 100 6.01 -9.54 -3.28
C ASP A 100 7.20 -9.80 -2.34
N VAL A 101 7.06 -9.47 -1.06
CA VAL A 101 8.04 -9.77 -0.03
C VAL A 101 7.51 -10.85 0.91
N THR A 102 8.41 -11.53 1.63
CA THR A 102 8.06 -12.72 2.39
C THR A 102 7.90 -12.46 3.89
N THR A 103 8.47 -11.36 4.41
CA THR A 103 8.45 -11.03 5.82
C THR A 103 7.91 -9.64 6.09
N VAL A 104 7.41 -9.41 7.31
CA VAL A 104 6.94 -8.09 7.72
C VAL A 104 8.08 -7.07 7.80
N LEU A 105 9.29 -7.50 8.12
CA LEU A 105 10.46 -6.62 8.12
C LEU A 105 10.79 -6.13 6.71
N ASP A 106 10.72 -7.02 5.72
CA ASP A 106 10.93 -6.64 4.32
C ASP A 106 9.80 -5.73 3.82
N LEU A 107 8.56 -5.91 4.31
CA LEU A 107 7.48 -4.98 4.00
C LEU A 107 7.75 -3.57 4.55
N ILE A 108 8.29 -3.48 5.78
CA ILE A 108 8.70 -2.20 6.38
C ILE A 108 9.84 -1.56 5.55
N ARG A 109 10.85 -2.34 5.15
CA ARG A 109 11.94 -1.87 4.26
C ARG A 109 11.40 -1.41 2.91
N LEU A 110 10.48 -2.18 2.32
CA LEU A 110 9.86 -1.83 1.03
C LEU A 110 9.04 -0.54 1.13
N ALA A 111 8.33 -0.33 2.24
CA ALA A 111 7.60 0.91 2.48
C ALA A 111 8.57 2.11 2.60
N SER A 112 9.69 1.94 3.28
CA SER A 112 10.74 2.95 3.35
C SER A 112 11.39 3.20 1.98
N LEU A 113 11.69 2.16 1.22
CA LEU A 113 12.19 2.28 -0.14
C LEU A 113 11.22 3.08 -1.02
N PHE A 114 9.91 2.76 -0.97
CA PHE A 114 8.89 3.47 -1.73
C PHE A 114 8.74 4.93 -1.31
N TYR A 115 9.10 5.24 -0.09
CA TYR A 115 9.12 6.60 0.41
C TYR A 115 10.26 7.43 -0.22
N VAL A 116 11.48 6.89 -0.25
CA VAL A 116 12.67 7.61 -0.74
C VAL A 116 12.86 7.51 -2.26
N SER A 117 12.24 6.52 -2.93
CA SER A 117 12.41 6.33 -4.37
C SER A 117 11.78 7.46 -5.16
N GLU A 118 12.55 8.04 -6.06
CA GLU A 118 12.09 9.02 -7.02
C GLU A 118 11.71 8.33 -8.33
N PHE A 119 10.46 8.45 -8.72
CA PHE A 119 9.95 8.02 -10.01
C PHE A 119 9.44 9.23 -10.76
N GLU A 120 9.52 9.18 -12.07
CA GLU A 120 8.90 10.18 -12.93
C GLU A 120 7.42 10.38 -12.52
N SER A 121 6.96 11.62 -12.46
CA SER A 121 5.59 11.99 -12.06
C SER A 121 5.18 11.58 -10.64
N ASN A 122 6.13 11.25 -9.76
CA ASN A 122 5.87 10.84 -8.36
C ASN A 122 4.71 9.85 -8.26
N LEU A 123 4.80 8.74 -8.97
CA LEU A 123 3.74 7.76 -9.18
C LEU A 123 3.10 7.31 -7.87
N THR A 124 1.79 7.13 -7.91
CA THR A 124 1.00 6.55 -6.81
C THR A 124 1.51 5.15 -6.48
N ARG A 125 1.80 4.92 -5.21
CA ARG A 125 2.35 3.67 -4.70
C ARG A 125 1.81 3.33 -3.32
N LYS A 126 1.83 2.05 -2.97
CA LYS A 126 1.39 1.59 -1.67
C LYS A 126 2.06 0.30 -1.24
N CYS A 127 2.21 0.12 0.07
CA CYS A 127 2.57 -1.15 0.70
C CYS A 127 1.43 -1.64 1.59
N LEU A 128 1.20 -2.93 1.61
CA LEU A 128 0.06 -3.52 2.33
C LEU A 128 0.28 -4.99 2.70
N VAL A 129 -0.45 -5.43 3.71
CA VAL A 129 -0.74 -6.84 3.94
C VAL A 129 -1.95 -7.26 3.11
N GLU A 130 -1.89 -8.44 2.49
CA GLU A 130 -2.99 -8.96 1.69
C GLU A 130 -3.95 -9.75 2.58
N VAL A 131 -5.16 -9.24 2.72
CA VAL A 131 -6.18 -9.87 3.58
C VAL A 131 -7.21 -10.70 2.80
N ARG A 132 -7.26 -10.56 1.48
CA ARG A 132 -8.19 -11.29 0.63
C ARG A 132 -7.74 -12.73 0.46
N PRO A 133 -8.61 -13.72 0.75
CA PRO A 133 -8.22 -15.13 0.76
C PRO A 133 -7.82 -15.67 -0.61
N ASN A 134 -8.38 -15.11 -1.69
CA ASN A 134 -8.18 -15.60 -3.06
C ASN A 134 -6.99 -14.95 -3.78
N ILE A 135 -6.30 -14.01 -3.12
CA ILE A 135 -5.16 -13.30 -3.73
C ILE A 135 -3.86 -13.82 -3.10
N PRO A 136 -2.95 -14.42 -3.89
CA PRO A 136 -1.71 -14.97 -3.37
C PRO A 136 -0.74 -13.91 -2.87
N GLY A 137 0.17 -14.33 -1.97
CA GLY A 137 1.19 -13.46 -1.35
C GLY A 137 0.64 -12.66 -0.17
N SER A 138 1.42 -12.59 0.93
CA SER A 138 0.99 -11.95 2.17
C SER A 138 1.35 -10.47 2.25
N TYR A 139 2.45 -10.08 1.63
CA TYR A 139 3.02 -8.73 1.72
C TYR A 139 3.33 -8.18 0.33
N LYS A 140 2.85 -6.98 0.04
CA LYS A 140 2.96 -6.42 -1.31
C LYS A 140 3.32 -4.95 -1.31
N GLY A 141 4.21 -4.58 -2.23
CA GLY A 141 4.39 -3.21 -2.68
C GLY A 141 3.87 -3.05 -4.11
N LEU A 142 3.14 -1.98 -4.38
CA LEU A 142 2.50 -1.71 -5.66
C LEU A 142 2.81 -0.27 -6.10
N ILE A 143 3.24 -0.10 -7.35
CA ILE A 143 3.39 1.21 -8.00
C ILE A 143 2.48 1.24 -9.22
N TYR A 144 1.59 2.22 -9.30
CA TYR A 144 0.61 2.33 -10.39
C TYR A 144 1.18 3.14 -11.54
N CYS A 145 1.03 2.60 -12.76
CA CYS A 145 1.58 3.15 -13.99
C CYS A 145 0.48 3.34 -15.04
N ARG A 146 0.67 4.32 -15.92
CA ARG A 146 -0.15 4.55 -17.10
C ARG A 146 0.55 3.94 -18.32
N GLY A 147 -0.03 2.90 -18.88
CA GLY A 147 0.55 2.17 -19.99
C GLY A 147 1.67 1.21 -19.58
N ILE A 148 1.94 0.29 -20.50
CA ILE A 148 2.92 -0.78 -20.31
C ILE A 148 4.36 -0.24 -20.30
N ASP A 149 4.65 0.79 -21.11
CA ASP A 149 6.00 1.33 -21.24
C ASP A 149 6.45 2.02 -19.95
N GLN A 150 5.57 2.83 -19.32
CA GLN A 150 5.88 3.39 -18.00
C GLN A 150 6.10 2.28 -16.97
N ALA A 151 5.30 1.21 -17.02
CA ALA A 151 5.47 0.07 -16.12
C ALA A 151 6.82 -0.65 -16.34
N ARG A 152 7.29 -0.78 -17.58
CA ARG A 152 8.61 -1.35 -17.91
C ARG A 152 9.76 -0.50 -17.36
N ILE A 153 9.68 0.83 -17.51
CA ILE A 153 10.68 1.77 -16.97
C ILE A 153 10.73 1.65 -15.45
N VAL A 154 9.57 1.73 -14.79
CA VAL A 154 9.46 1.63 -13.33
C VAL A 154 9.96 0.28 -12.82
N LYS A 155 9.61 -0.82 -13.52
CA LYS A 155 10.10 -2.15 -13.17
C LYS A 155 11.63 -2.21 -13.20
N LYS A 156 12.25 -1.71 -14.27
CA LYS A 156 13.72 -1.70 -14.41
C LYS A 156 14.40 -0.94 -13.26
N GLN A 157 13.88 0.22 -12.90
CA GLN A 157 14.39 1.02 -11.77
C GLN A 157 14.19 0.27 -10.44
N LEU A 158 13.01 -0.30 -10.23
CA LEU A 158 12.65 -0.98 -8.99
C LEU A 158 13.44 -2.28 -8.79
N ASP A 159 13.69 -3.05 -9.84
CA ASP A 159 14.49 -4.28 -9.79
C ASP A 159 15.91 -4.05 -9.26
N VAL A 160 16.49 -2.90 -9.52
CA VAL A 160 17.79 -2.52 -8.95
C VAL A 160 17.66 -2.18 -7.46
N GLN A 161 16.65 -1.40 -7.11
CA GLN A 161 16.49 -0.89 -5.74
C GLN A 161 16.12 -1.98 -4.73
N VAL A 162 15.22 -2.91 -5.11
CA VAL A 162 14.76 -3.99 -4.21
C VAL A 162 15.84 -5.00 -3.86
N LYS A 163 16.93 -5.06 -4.63
CA LYS A 163 18.09 -5.92 -4.30
C LYS A 163 18.76 -5.53 -2.98
N ASN A 164 18.56 -4.31 -2.52
CA ASN A 164 19.03 -3.85 -1.20
C ASN A 164 18.21 -4.46 -0.04
N ILE A 165 17.01 -4.97 -0.32
CA ILE A 165 16.15 -5.66 0.65
C ILE A 165 16.47 -7.15 0.62
N ASP A 166 16.34 -7.80 -0.53
CA ASP A 166 16.71 -9.18 -0.78
C ASP A 166 17.16 -9.32 -2.24
N LYS A 167 18.30 -9.99 -2.45
CA LYS A 167 18.93 -10.21 -3.77
C LYS A 167 18.03 -10.97 -4.74
N ASN A 168 17.09 -11.76 -4.23
CA ASN A 168 16.17 -12.57 -5.02
C ASN A 168 14.87 -11.84 -5.40
N LEU A 169 14.61 -10.66 -4.83
CA LEU A 169 13.41 -9.90 -5.16
C LEU A 169 13.43 -9.43 -6.60
N ILE A 170 12.28 -9.63 -7.26
CA ILE A 170 12.03 -9.21 -8.63
C ILE A 170 10.64 -8.57 -8.69
N ALA A 171 10.56 -7.41 -9.30
CA ALA A 171 9.29 -6.75 -9.58
C ALA A 171 8.58 -7.41 -10.77
N LYS A 172 7.25 -7.46 -10.71
CA LYS A 172 6.38 -8.02 -11.75
C LYS A 172 5.40 -6.96 -12.25
N ILE A 173 5.22 -6.90 -13.56
CA ILE A 173 4.17 -6.04 -14.14
C ILE A 173 2.87 -6.83 -14.14
N LYS A 174 1.79 -6.19 -13.69
CA LYS A 174 0.42 -6.72 -13.70
C LYS A 174 -0.56 -5.64 -14.10
N LYS A 175 -1.79 -6.02 -14.49
CA LYS A 175 -2.89 -5.06 -14.61
C LYS A 175 -3.23 -4.41 -13.26
N GLY A 176 -3.72 -3.18 -13.28
CA GLY A 176 -3.88 -2.33 -12.09
C GLY A 176 -4.73 -2.95 -10.98
N CYS A 177 -5.91 -3.46 -11.31
CA CYS A 177 -6.81 -4.10 -10.36
C CYS A 177 -6.62 -5.63 -10.36
N SER A 178 -6.73 -6.25 -9.19
CA SER A 178 -6.64 -7.71 -9.03
C SER A 178 -8.02 -8.38 -9.07
N GLU A 179 -9.08 -7.61 -9.00
CA GLU A 179 -10.47 -8.04 -9.00
C GLU A 179 -10.94 -8.39 -10.42
N PHE A 180 -10.56 -7.59 -11.39
CA PHE A 180 -11.01 -7.77 -12.78
C PHE A 180 -10.58 -9.10 -13.40
N PRO A 181 -9.34 -9.58 -13.23
CA PRO A 181 -8.94 -10.90 -13.73
C PRO A 181 -9.72 -12.08 -13.14
N LEU A 182 -10.37 -11.92 -11.99
CA LEU A 182 -11.23 -12.96 -11.41
C LEU A 182 -12.50 -13.16 -12.22
N ALA A 183 -13.04 -12.07 -12.79
CA ALA A 183 -14.22 -12.11 -13.66
C ALA A 183 -13.85 -12.22 -15.16
N PHE A 184 -12.73 -11.64 -15.55
CA PHE A 184 -12.23 -11.59 -16.90
C PHE A 184 -10.76 -12.07 -16.94
N PRO A 185 -10.49 -13.38 -16.98
CA PRO A 185 -9.13 -13.91 -16.89
C PRO A 185 -8.19 -13.38 -18.00
N GLU A 186 -8.71 -13.14 -19.21
CA GLU A 186 -7.95 -12.62 -20.35
C GLU A 186 -7.44 -11.19 -20.10
N TYR A 187 -8.18 -10.36 -19.36
CA TYR A 187 -7.75 -9.02 -18.97
C TYR A 187 -6.46 -9.08 -18.14
N GLY A 188 -6.25 -10.11 -17.34
CA GLY A 188 -5.08 -10.28 -16.49
C GLY A 188 -3.77 -10.51 -17.24
N LYS A 189 -3.82 -10.86 -18.50
CA LYS A 189 -2.63 -11.11 -19.32
C LYS A 189 -1.88 -9.80 -19.56
N VAL A 190 -0.57 -9.85 -19.39
CA VAL A 190 0.37 -8.79 -19.75
C VAL A 190 1.26 -9.37 -20.83
N ALA A 191 1.00 -9.01 -22.07
CA ALA A 191 1.76 -9.45 -23.23
C ALA A 191 2.78 -8.38 -23.67
N GLU A 192 3.68 -8.76 -24.58
CA GLU A 192 4.65 -7.84 -25.16
C GLU A 192 4.01 -6.90 -26.17
N SER A 193 3.00 -7.38 -26.92
CA SER A 193 2.19 -6.56 -27.83
C SER A 193 0.78 -6.33 -27.26
N GLU A 194 0.20 -5.17 -27.56
CA GLU A 194 -1.18 -4.84 -27.14
C GLU A 194 -2.21 -5.75 -27.83
N GLU A 195 -1.92 -6.25 -29.02
CA GLU A 195 -2.79 -7.12 -29.83
C GLU A 195 -3.08 -8.48 -29.15
N GLU A 196 -2.15 -8.94 -28.31
CA GLU A 196 -2.29 -10.19 -27.57
C GLU A 196 -3.10 -10.04 -26.27
N THR A 197 -3.53 -8.83 -25.94
CA THR A 197 -4.29 -8.53 -24.72
C THR A 197 -5.75 -8.33 -25.02
N MET A 198 -6.61 -8.55 -24.03
CA MET A 198 -8.02 -8.20 -24.12
C MET A 198 -8.16 -6.73 -24.50
N GLN A 199 -8.86 -6.45 -25.60
CA GLN A 199 -9.21 -5.11 -26.01
C GLN A 199 -10.50 -4.67 -25.34
N PHE A 200 -10.69 -3.33 -25.23
CA PHE A 200 -11.90 -2.76 -24.65
C PHE A 200 -13.09 -2.97 -25.60
N PRO A 201 -14.13 -3.72 -25.17
CA PRO A 201 -15.35 -3.89 -25.99
C PRO A 201 -16.09 -2.56 -26.14
N GLN A 202 -16.34 -2.13 -27.38
CA GLN A 202 -16.91 -0.80 -27.65
C GLN A 202 -18.35 -0.65 -27.10
N GLU A 203 -19.10 -1.73 -27.02
CA GLU A 203 -20.44 -1.76 -26.40
C GLU A 203 -20.43 -1.41 -24.91
N TRP A 204 -19.32 -1.55 -24.21
CA TRP A 204 -19.18 -1.18 -22.81
C TRP A 204 -19.16 0.33 -22.58
N GLN A 205 -18.88 1.12 -23.63
CA GLN A 205 -18.86 2.58 -23.54
C GLN A 205 -20.21 3.16 -23.14
N ALA A 206 -21.30 2.60 -23.67
CA ALA A 206 -22.65 3.03 -23.31
C ALA A 206 -23.00 2.72 -21.86
N LEU A 207 -22.55 1.56 -21.35
CA LEU A 207 -22.76 1.17 -19.95
C LEU A 207 -21.95 2.04 -18.96
N GLU A 208 -20.73 2.47 -19.34
CA GLU A 208 -19.97 3.43 -18.55
C GLU A 208 -20.69 4.79 -18.49
N ALA A 209 -21.20 5.28 -19.64
CA ALA A 209 -21.91 6.56 -19.70
C ALA A 209 -23.19 6.52 -18.85
N GLU A 210 -23.98 5.45 -18.92
CA GLU A 210 -25.17 5.27 -18.10
C GLU A 210 -24.86 5.29 -16.60
N PHE A 211 -23.74 4.67 -16.19
CA PHE A 211 -23.30 4.72 -14.80
C PHE A 211 -22.92 6.13 -14.36
N ASP A 212 -22.20 6.87 -15.21
CA ASP A 212 -21.76 8.23 -14.90
C ASP A 212 -22.93 9.19 -14.77
N ASP A 213 -23.91 9.11 -15.69
CA ASP A 213 -25.12 9.93 -15.66
C ASP A 213 -25.93 9.73 -14.38
N LYS A 214 -25.97 8.49 -13.88
CA LYS A 214 -26.67 8.14 -12.65
C LYS A 214 -25.94 8.56 -11.38
N ASN A 215 -24.61 8.47 -11.35
CA ASN A 215 -23.83 8.55 -10.12
C ASN A 215 -23.05 9.85 -9.92
N LEU A 216 -22.84 10.67 -10.95
CA LEU A 216 -22.12 11.96 -10.91
C LEU A 216 -20.77 11.89 -10.15
N ILE A 217 -20.02 10.77 -10.29
CA ILE A 217 -18.74 10.59 -9.62
C ILE A 217 -17.65 11.28 -10.42
N MET A 218 -17.24 12.46 -9.98
CA MET A 218 -16.17 13.23 -10.60
C MET A 218 -14.80 12.90 -9.98
N PRO A 219 -13.73 12.83 -10.78
CA PRO A 219 -12.37 12.80 -10.25
C PRO A 219 -12.09 14.03 -9.40
N LYS A 220 -11.31 13.86 -8.35
CA LYS A 220 -10.83 15.01 -7.56
C LYS A 220 -9.77 15.75 -8.37
N THR A 221 -10.04 17.00 -8.72
CA THR A 221 -9.15 17.82 -9.56
C THR A 221 -7.91 18.32 -8.80
N HIS A 222 -7.99 18.43 -7.48
CA HIS A 222 -6.89 18.91 -6.63
C HIS A 222 -6.63 17.92 -5.51
N LEU A 223 -5.75 16.95 -5.78
CA LEU A 223 -5.21 16.09 -4.74
C LEU A 223 -3.93 16.72 -4.20
N ILE A 224 -3.86 16.84 -2.89
CA ILE A 224 -2.59 17.14 -2.22
C ILE A 224 -1.73 15.88 -2.38
N SER A 225 -0.55 16.04 -2.99
CA SER A 225 0.46 14.99 -3.02
C SER A 225 0.76 14.54 -1.59
N SER A 226 0.79 13.23 -1.35
CA SER A 226 1.13 12.71 -0.03
C SER A 226 2.51 13.18 0.37
N LEU A 227 2.64 13.56 1.64
CA LEU A 227 3.93 13.93 2.21
C LEU A 227 4.94 12.80 1.96
N LYS A 228 6.15 13.18 1.59
CA LYS A 228 7.30 12.27 1.42
C LYS A 228 7.91 11.92 2.78
N GLU A 229 7.10 11.61 3.80
CA GLU A 229 7.58 11.39 5.15
C GLU A 229 6.77 10.30 5.83
N PHE A 230 7.45 9.43 6.56
CA PHE A 230 6.79 8.59 7.54
C PHE A 230 6.22 9.46 8.64
N CYS A 231 5.03 9.12 9.10
CA CYS A 231 4.34 9.82 10.15
C CYS A 231 3.75 8.84 11.17
N LEU A 232 3.22 9.35 12.24
CA LEU A 232 2.61 8.56 13.30
C LEU A 232 1.54 7.59 12.77
N SER A 233 0.74 8.00 11.79
CA SER A 233 -0.29 7.13 11.21
C SER A 233 0.29 5.92 10.46
N ASP A 234 1.47 6.05 9.86
CA ASP A 234 2.14 4.93 9.20
C ASP A 234 2.58 3.87 10.23
N TYR A 235 3.07 4.29 11.38
CA TYR A 235 3.43 3.37 12.47
C TYR A 235 2.22 2.65 13.07
N LEU A 236 1.04 3.29 13.12
CA LEU A 236 -0.19 2.60 13.48
C LEU A 236 -0.57 1.52 12.46
N ILE A 237 -0.28 1.74 11.17
CA ILE A 237 -0.45 0.73 10.11
C ILE A 237 0.59 -0.38 10.26
N ILE A 238 1.85 -0.04 10.54
CA ILE A 238 2.93 -1.01 10.78
C ILE A 238 2.58 -1.92 11.98
N GLN A 239 1.98 -1.38 13.05
CA GLN A 239 1.49 -2.21 14.14
C GLN A 239 0.47 -3.27 13.65
N LYS A 240 -0.46 -2.88 12.75
CA LYS A 240 -1.38 -3.85 12.13
C LYS A 240 -0.66 -4.89 11.28
N TRP A 241 0.39 -4.51 10.57
CA TRP A 241 1.21 -5.45 9.80
C TRP A 241 1.91 -6.47 10.71
N ILE A 242 2.42 -6.02 11.87
CA ILE A 242 3.03 -6.91 12.86
C ILE A 242 2.00 -7.87 13.45
N ASP A 243 0.79 -7.39 13.77
CA ASP A 243 -0.29 -8.23 14.27
C ASP A 243 -0.75 -9.25 13.21
N TYR A 244 -0.81 -8.83 11.94
CA TYR A 244 -1.06 -9.74 10.81
C TYR A 244 0.04 -10.79 10.68
N ALA A 245 1.31 -10.37 10.77
CA ALA A 245 2.47 -11.26 10.70
C ALA A 245 2.45 -12.34 11.80
N LYS A 246 2.06 -11.98 13.02
CA LYS A 246 1.85 -12.93 14.12
C LYS A 246 0.75 -13.93 13.77
N GLY A 247 -0.33 -13.48 13.14
CA GLY A 247 -1.47 -14.32 12.75
C GLY A 247 -1.15 -15.33 11.64
N ILE A 248 -0.29 -14.97 10.69
CA ILE A 248 0.13 -15.89 9.61
C ILE A 248 1.36 -16.74 9.96
N GLY A 249 1.97 -16.54 11.13
CA GLY A 249 3.16 -17.26 11.53
C GLY A 249 4.46 -16.80 10.86
N ASP A 250 4.55 -15.53 10.45
CA ASP A 250 5.76 -14.94 9.91
C ASP A 250 6.92 -15.08 10.93
N PRO A 251 8.04 -15.72 10.56
CA PRO A 251 9.13 -15.97 11.49
C PRO A 251 9.75 -14.68 12.06
N THR A 252 9.77 -13.59 11.30
CA THR A 252 10.32 -12.31 11.75
C THR A 252 9.40 -11.59 12.76
N SER A 253 8.12 -11.99 12.85
CA SER A 253 7.20 -11.46 13.85
C SER A 253 7.65 -11.75 15.29
N LYS A 254 8.47 -12.80 15.51
CA LYS A 254 9.05 -13.15 16.80
C LYS A 254 10.05 -12.10 17.32
N LEU A 255 10.62 -11.29 16.44
CA LEU A 255 11.50 -10.18 16.83
C LEU A 255 10.75 -9.01 17.47
N PHE A 256 9.41 -9.01 17.39
CA PHE A 256 8.51 -8.06 18.04
C PHE A 256 7.84 -8.65 19.28
N CYS A 257 8.55 -9.51 20.04
CA CYS A 257 7.98 -10.21 21.21
C CYS A 257 7.46 -9.27 22.30
N ASP A 258 8.11 -8.11 22.47
CA ASP A 258 7.75 -7.11 23.49
C ASP A 258 6.54 -6.24 23.10
N LEU A 259 6.06 -6.37 21.87
CA LEU A 259 4.86 -5.68 21.40
C LEU A 259 3.63 -6.57 21.59
N PRO A 260 2.66 -6.19 22.44
CA PRO A 260 1.41 -6.92 22.52
C PRO A 260 0.60 -6.76 21.23
N VAL A 261 -0.23 -7.75 20.91
CA VAL A 261 -1.24 -7.62 19.85
C VAL A 261 -2.17 -6.48 20.22
N LYS A 262 -2.36 -5.55 19.29
CA LYS A 262 -3.23 -4.39 19.46
C LYS A 262 -4.53 -4.50 18.67
N TYR A 263 -4.46 -5.15 17.50
CA TYR A 263 -5.58 -5.25 16.56
C TYR A 263 -5.97 -6.72 16.39
N ASN A 264 -6.81 -7.23 17.30
CA ASN A 264 -7.27 -8.64 17.28
C ASN A 264 -8.01 -8.97 15.98
N GLU A 265 -8.77 -8.02 15.41
CA GLU A 265 -9.48 -8.21 14.15
C GLU A 265 -8.54 -8.56 12.98
N ILE A 266 -7.33 -8.04 12.97
CA ILE A 266 -6.33 -8.34 11.94
C ILE A 266 -5.69 -9.71 12.18
N LEU A 267 -5.45 -10.06 13.43
CA LEU A 267 -4.95 -11.37 13.81
C LEU A 267 -5.95 -12.48 13.41
N GLU A 268 -7.23 -12.27 13.64
CA GLU A 268 -8.31 -13.19 13.27
C GLU A 268 -8.40 -13.37 11.74
N VAL A 269 -8.38 -12.26 10.98
CA VAL A 269 -8.36 -12.30 9.51
C VAL A 269 -7.13 -13.04 8.98
N ALA A 270 -5.96 -12.79 9.54
CA ALA A 270 -4.71 -13.46 9.17
C ALA A 270 -4.81 -14.97 9.41
N THR A 271 -5.25 -15.36 10.59
CA THR A 271 -5.42 -16.77 10.97
C THR A 271 -6.45 -17.48 10.08
N ALA A 272 -7.59 -16.83 9.80
CA ALA A 272 -8.62 -17.39 8.93
C ALA A 272 -8.11 -17.57 7.49
N ARG A 273 -7.26 -16.64 7.00
CA ARG A 273 -6.65 -16.73 5.67
C ARG A 273 -5.71 -17.93 5.55
N VAL A 274 -4.86 -18.16 6.55
CA VAL A 274 -3.97 -19.33 6.57
C VAL A 274 -4.77 -20.63 6.52
N LYS A 275 -5.82 -20.75 7.31
CA LYS A 275 -6.69 -21.95 7.31
C LYS A 275 -7.38 -22.24 5.98
N LYS A 276 -7.55 -21.24 5.10
CA LYS A 276 -8.16 -21.43 3.77
C LYS A 276 -7.12 -21.75 2.68
N GLN A 277 -5.84 -21.48 2.92
CA GLN A 277 -4.77 -21.72 1.95
C GLN A 277 -4.08 -23.08 2.14
N PHE A 278 -4.29 -23.71 3.28
CA PHE A 278 -3.82 -25.04 3.68
C PHE A 278 -4.99 -25.93 4.13
#